data_f5c6eda215f2f8d9f7f6a4c87cfa25e6
#
_entry.id   f5c6eda215f2f8d9f7f6a4c87cfa25e6
#
_cell.length_a   1.000
_cell.length_b   1.000
_cell.length_c   1.000
_cell.angle_alpha   90.00
_cell.angle_beta   90.00
_cell.angle_gamma   90.00
#
_symmetry.space_group_name_H-M   'P 1'
#
loop_
_entity.id
_entity.type
_entity.pdbx_description
1 polymer ?
#
loop_
_entity_poly.entity_id
_entity_poly.type
_entity_poly.pdbx_seq_one_letter_code
_entity_poly.pdbx_strand_id
1 'polypeptide(L)'
;MKLVKSSYKEDVVFLLKDLSKEINEITVEEKEKLINSGINYSEFISKESIPSKEMTEIFLSLLEDKKEEIAKYVEIISDTIFKEKGEKLVIVSLARAGTPFGILIKKYIKFKYNIDIPHYSISIIRGKGIDFNALKFILKKHKGGLIQFVDGWTGKGSITKELDKSIELFNREFGENVSSGLAAIADPAMLCTVCGTREDIAIPNCCLNSTVSGLISRTIHNDKYINEDDFHGAKYLDYLEEYDFSNEFIKKIEECFKVENYDIEKYKREKTAEKIVQDIREEFDVADINKIKLSIGEASRALLRRQVRCILIKDIEEKDVKHIIQLSKEKDVKVLKYDKTHYECIAIIK
;
A
#
# COMPACT_ATOMS: atom_id res chain seq x y z
N MET A 1 -11.94 12.03 20.63
CA MET A 1 -10.96 11.04 20.10
C MET A 1 -9.65 11.72 19.78
N LYS A 2 -8.52 11.14 20.19
CA LYS A 2 -7.18 11.61 19.85
C LYS A 2 -6.68 10.88 18.60
N LEU A 3 -6.13 11.63 17.63
CA LEU A 3 -5.52 11.05 16.44
C LEU A 3 -4.11 10.55 16.71
N VAL A 4 -3.71 9.47 16.04
CA VAL A 4 -2.37 8.93 16.10
C VAL A 4 -1.37 9.92 15.51
N LYS A 5 -0.21 10.12 16.14
CA LYS A 5 0.89 10.89 15.57
C LYS A 5 1.63 10.08 14.51
N SER A 6 2.35 10.75 13.63
CA SER A 6 3.25 10.09 12.66
C SER A 6 4.54 10.88 12.50
N SER A 7 5.55 10.30 11.88
CA SER A 7 6.79 11.00 11.56
C SER A 7 6.68 11.94 10.35
N TYR A 8 5.61 11.87 9.57
CA TYR A 8 5.37 12.74 8.41
C TYR A 8 4.90 14.17 8.73
N LYS A 9 4.70 14.50 10.01
CA LYS A 9 4.28 15.83 10.47
C LYS A 9 3.05 16.38 9.72
N GLU A 10 3.22 17.44 8.89
CA GLU A 10 2.13 18.21 8.28
C GLU A 10 1.73 17.73 6.87
N ASP A 11 2.45 16.79 6.27
CA ASP A 11 2.20 16.36 4.89
C ASP A 11 0.91 15.53 4.75
N VAL A 12 0.44 14.93 5.85
CA VAL A 12 -0.75 14.08 5.89
C VAL A 12 -1.43 14.11 7.25
N VAL A 13 -2.75 14.02 7.26
CA VAL A 13 -3.53 13.79 8.48
C VAL A 13 -3.99 12.34 8.50
N PHE A 14 -3.49 11.56 9.47
CA PHE A 14 -3.99 10.21 9.73
C PHE A 14 -5.32 10.31 10.49
N LEU A 15 -6.41 9.97 9.82
CA LEU A 15 -7.71 9.81 10.49
C LEU A 15 -7.79 8.42 11.11
N LEU A 16 -6.98 8.22 12.15
CA LEU A 16 -6.87 6.99 12.91
C LEU A 16 -6.84 7.32 14.40
N LYS A 17 -7.63 6.59 15.20
CA LYS A 17 -7.62 6.70 16.66
C LYS A 17 -6.28 6.25 17.22
N ASP A 18 -5.69 7.04 18.10
CA ASP A 18 -4.43 6.70 18.79
C ASP A 18 -4.66 5.62 19.85
N LEU A 19 -4.16 4.43 19.58
CA LEU A 19 -4.19 3.27 20.48
C LEU A 19 -2.81 2.94 21.06
N SER A 20 -1.84 3.87 20.98
CA SER A 20 -0.43 3.61 21.37
C SER A 20 -0.30 3.17 22.84
N LYS A 21 -1.20 3.62 23.72
CA LYS A 21 -1.20 3.28 25.15
C LYS A 21 -2.26 2.26 25.54
N GLU A 22 -3.20 1.94 24.65
CA GLU A 22 -4.38 1.16 24.99
C GLU A 22 -4.23 -0.33 24.61
N ILE A 23 -3.49 -0.61 23.53
CA ILE A 23 -3.33 -1.96 23.02
C ILE A 23 -1.91 -2.47 23.16
N ASN A 24 -1.76 -3.66 23.71
CA ASN A 24 -0.48 -4.36 23.78
C ASN A 24 -0.20 -5.09 22.46
N GLU A 25 1.04 -5.10 22.05
CA GLU A 25 1.50 -5.88 20.92
C GLU A 25 1.67 -7.34 21.32
N ILE A 26 1.26 -8.25 20.44
CA ILE A 26 1.42 -9.68 20.63
C ILE A 26 2.64 -10.22 19.86
N THR A 27 3.14 -11.38 20.26
CA THR A 27 4.22 -12.06 19.54
C THR A 27 3.76 -12.64 18.20
N VAL A 28 4.72 -13.05 17.35
CA VAL A 28 4.42 -13.67 16.05
C VAL A 28 3.72 -15.03 16.27
N GLU A 29 4.13 -15.79 17.30
CA GLU A 29 3.55 -17.09 17.65
C GLU A 29 2.10 -16.95 18.12
N GLU A 30 1.81 -15.96 18.96
CA GLU A 30 0.44 -15.67 19.40
C GLU A 30 -0.43 -15.25 18.24
N LYS A 31 0.09 -14.39 17.32
CA LYS A 31 -0.61 -14.00 16.10
C LYS A 31 -1.01 -15.19 15.24
N GLU A 32 -0.10 -16.14 15.02
CA GLU A 32 -0.41 -17.34 14.22
C GLU A 32 -1.49 -18.19 14.88
N LYS A 33 -1.44 -18.36 16.19
CA LYS A 33 -2.50 -19.07 16.95
C LYS A 33 -3.86 -18.40 16.79
N LEU A 34 -3.93 -17.07 16.94
CA LEU A 34 -5.18 -16.31 16.81
C LEU A 34 -5.76 -16.40 15.39
N ILE A 35 -4.93 -16.24 14.35
CA ILE A 35 -5.38 -16.37 12.96
C ILE A 35 -5.89 -17.79 12.69
N ASN A 36 -5.20 -18.81 13.15
CA ASN A 36 -5.60 -20.20 12.97
C ASN A 36 -6.91 -20.55 13.73
N SER A 37 -7.23 -19.82 14.81
CA SER A 37 -8.52 -19.92 15.51
C SER A 37 -9.66 -19.12 14.85
N GLY A 38 -9.41 -18.49 13.70
CA GLY A 38 -10.42 -17.73 12.95
C GLY A 38 -10.58 -16.26 13.36
N ILE A 39 -9.75 -15.75 14.27
CA ILE A 39 -9.79 -14.34 14.69
C ILE A 39 -9.26 -13.46 13.55
N ASN A 40 -10.01 -12.40 13.21
CA ASN A 40 -9.59 -11.49 12.16
C ASN A 40 -8.29 -10.78 12.56
N TYR A 41 -7.39 -10.63 11.61
CA TYR A 41 -6.10 -9.97 11.83
C TYR A 41 -6.21 -8.51 12.31
N SER A 42 -7.36 -7.86 12.12
CA SER A 42 -7.60 -6.49 12.58
C SER A 42 -7.93 -6.37 14.08
N GLU A 43 -8.07 -7.50 14.79
CA GLU A 43 -8.41 -7.50 16.21
C GLU A 43 -7.19 -7.25 17.13
N PHE A 44 -5.96 -7.37 16.61
CA PHE A 44 -4.72 -7.27 17.39
C PHE A 44 -3.59 -6.62 16.62
N ILE A 45 -2.53 -6.18 17.31
CA ILE A 45 -1.27 -5.72 16.70
C ILE A 45 -0.17 -6.71 17.07
N SER A 46 0.56 -7.23 16.07
CA SER A 46 1.81 -7.94 16.32
C SER A 46 2.99 -6.97 16.30
N LYS A 47 3.94 -7.16 17.20
CA LYS A 47 5.17 -6.39 17.27
C LYS A 47 5.89 -6.46 15.91
N GLU A 48 6.26 -5.30 15.36
CA GLU A 48 7.06 -5.24 14.14
C GLU A 48 8.54 -5.40 14.51
N SER A 49 9.26 -6.18 13.72
CA SER A 49 10.69 -6.37 13.90
C SER A 49 11.46 -5.11 13.48
N ILE A 50 12.56 -4.83 14.15
CA ILE A 50 13.57 -3.90 13.67
C ILE A 50 14.06 -4.42 12.31
N PRO A 51 14.16 -3.58 11.26
CA PRO A 51 14.72 -3.98 9.98
C PRO A 51 16.15 -4.50 10.16
N SER A 52 16.50 -5.61 9.53
CA SER A 52 17.88 -6.07 9.52
C SER A 52 18.76 -5.12 8.69
N LYS A 53 20.06 -5.20 8.90
CA LYS A 53 21.02 -4.40 8.12
C LYS A 53 20.89 -4.69 6.64
N GLU A 54 20.78 -5.96 6.26
CA GLU A 54 20.64 -6.39 4.87
C GLU A 54 19.35 -5.83 4.24
N MET A 55 18.24 -5.84 4.97
CA MET A 55 16.98 -5.25 4.48
C MET A 55 17.08 -3.75 4.27
N THR A 56 17.77 -3.06 5.17
CA THR A 56 18.01 -1.62 5.07
C THR A 56 18.89 -1.31 3.85
N GLU A 57 19.95 -2.09 3.63
CA GLU A 57 20.84 -1.94 2.46
C GLU A 57 20.08 -2.20 1.15
N ILE A 58 19.25 -3.23 1.08
CA ILE A 58 18.40 -3.49 -0.09
C ILE A 58 17.43 -2.33 -0.33
N PHE A 59 16.77 -1.84 0.71
CA PHE A 59 15.87 -0.69 0.60
C PHE A 59 16.58 0.55 0.05
N LEU A 60 17.74 0.91 0.61
CA LEU A 60 18.51 2.08 0.19
C LEU A 60 19.03 1.94 -1.24
N SER A 61 19.51 0.75 -1.63
CA SER A 61 19.93 0.48 -3.01
C SER A 61 18.75 0.61 -3.99
N LEU A 62 17.61 -0.01 -3.69
CA LEU A 62 16.42 0.12 -4.53
C LEU A 62 15.90 1.56 -4.59
N LEU A 63 15.97 2.30 -3.49
CA LEU A 63 15.58 3.71 -3.48
C LEU A 63 16.46 4.54 -4.40
N GLU A 64 17.76 4.34 -4.35
CA GLU A 64 18.69 5.07 -5.23
C GLU A 64 18.48 4.71 -6.71
N ASP A 65 18.26 3.42 -7.00
CA ASP A 65 18.06 2.92 -8.37
C ASP A 65 16.71 3.35 -8.97
N LYS A 66 15.66 3.53 -8.14
CA LYS A 66 14.28 3.73 -8.59
C LYS A 66 13.71 5.13 -8.33
N LYS A 67 14.42 6.02 -7.64
CA LYS A 67 13.90 7.34 -7.24
C LYS A 67 13.42 8.18 -8.44
N GLU A 68 14.16 8.20 -9.54
CA GLU A 68 13.79 8.98 -10.74
C GLU A 68 12.59 8.36 -11.46
N GLU A 69 12.55 7.04 -11.55
CA GLU A 69 11.42 6.32 -12.16
C GLU A 69 10.14 6.50 -11.34
N ILE A 70 10.22 6.39 -10.02
CA ILE A 70 9.07 6.62 -9.13
C ILE A 70 8.63 8.08 -9.18
N ALA A 71 9.56 9.05 -9.22
CA ALA A 71 9.24 10.46 -9.39
C ALA A 71 8.43 10.70 -10.66
N LYS A 72 8.85 10.15 -11.80
CA LYS A 72 8.11 10.22 -13.06
C LYS A 72 6.70 9.64 -12.94
N TYR A 73 6.51 8.50 -12.26
CA TYR A 73 5.19 7.92 -12.06
C TYR A 73 4.30 8.78 -11.14
N VAL A 74 4.88 9.38 -10.11
CA VAL A 74 4.18 10.37 -9.27
C VAL A 74 3.73 11.58 -10.10
N GLU A 75 4.57 12.08 -10.99
CA GLU A 75 4.27 13.21 -11.89
C GLU A 75 3.09 12.88 -12.81
N ILE A 76 3.12 11.72 -13.49
CA ILE A 76 2.06 11.24 -14.38
C ILE A 76 0.72 11.14 -13.63
N ILE A 77 0.72 10.49 -12.47
CA ILE A 77 -0.47 10.33 -11.64
C ILE A 77 -1.01 11.70 -11.21
N SER A 78 -0.11 12.56 -10.70
CA SER A 78 -0.49 13.88 -10.18
C SER A 78 -1.11 14.76 -11.26
N ASP A 79 -0.50 14.80 -12.44
CA ASP A 79 -1.04 15.54 -13.60
C ASP A 79 -2.42 15.02 -14.00
N THR A 80 -2.56 13.70 -14.09
CA THR A 80 -3.81 13.05 -14.50
C THR A 80 -4.94 13.39 -13.54
N ILE A 81 -4.74 13.20 -12.24
CA ILE A 81 -5.80 13.43 -11.24
C ILE A 81 -6.08 14.93 -11.04
N PHE A 82 -5.05 15.78 -11.12
CA PHE A 82 -5.22 17.23 -10.95
C PHE A 82 -5.91 17.88 -12.14
N LYS A 83 -5.58 17.48 -13.36
CA LYS A 83 -6.29 17.93 -14.57
C LYS A 83 -7.77 17.53 -14.57
N GLU A 84 -8.12 16.40 -13.96
CA GLU A 84 -9.50 15.94 -13.83
C GLU A 84 -10.29 16.65 -12.74
N LYS A 85 -9.69 16.82 -11.54
CA LYS A 85 -10.39 17.23 -10.31
C LYS A 85 -10.11 18.69 -9.92
N GLY A 86 -9.01 19.26 -10.40
CA GLY A 86 -8.59 20.63 -10.07
C GLY A 86 -8.39 20.84 -8.58
N GLU A 87 -8.66 22.04 -8.11
CA GLU A 87 -8.53 22.45 -6.70
C GLU A 87 -9.53 21.77 -5.76
N LYS A 88 -10.54 21.07 -6.32
CA LYS A 88 -11.49 20.27 -5.53
C LYS A 88 -10.91 18.91 -5.09
N LEU A 89 -9.72 18.56 -5.57
CA LEU A 89 -9.06 17.30 -5.27
C LEU A 89 -8.80 17.17 -3.76
N VAL A 90 -9.19 16.01 -3.21
CA VAL A 90 -8.84 15.56 -1.86
C VAL A 90 -8.15 14.21 -1.99
N ILE A 91 -6.87 14.14 -1.64
CA ILE A 91 -6.13 12.87 -1.63
C ILE A 91 -6.50 12.07 -0.40
N VAL A 92 -6.83 10.81 -0.60
CA VAL A 92 -7.13 9.85 0.47
C VAL A 92 -6.28 8.60 0.27
N SER A 93 -5.19 8.52 1.01
CA SER A 93 -4.30 7.35 0.99
C SER A 93 -4.87 6.19 1.79
N LEU A 94 -4.74 4.98 1.27
CA LEU A 94 -5.07 3.77 2.00
C LEU A 94 -3.94 3.45 2.99
N ALA A 95 -4.25 3.56 4.27
CA ALA A 95 -3.28 3.36 5.33
C ALA A 95 -2.84 1.88 5.37
N ARG A 96 -1.56 1.67 5.41
CA ARG A 96 -0.48 2.66 5.50
C ARG A 96 0.36 2.77 4.20
N ALA A 97 0.35 1.75 3.35
CA ALA A 97 1.24 1.63 2.19
C ALA A 97 1.04 2.74 1.15
N GLY A 98 -0.18 3.25 0.99
CA GLY A 98 -0.48 4.35 0.09
C GLY A 98 -0.01 5.73 0.58
N THR A 99 0.23 5.88 1.89
CA THR A 99 0.49 7.19 2.49
C THR A 99 1.71 7.93 1.91
N PRO A 100 2.90 7.30 1.76
CA PRO A 100 4.05 8.00 1.18
C PRO A 100 3.79 8.48 -0.25
N PHE A 101 3.03 7.73 -1.03
CA PHE A 101 2.70 8.12 -2.41
C PHE A 101 1.69 9.25 -2.47
N GLY A 102 0.69 9.27 -1.57
CA GLY A 102 -0.21 10.42 -1.44
C GLY A 102 0.53 11.70 -1.03
N ILE A 103 1.53 11.60 -0.16
CA ILE A 103 2.41 12.73 0.19
C ILE A 103 3.17 13.21 -1.05
N LEU A 104 3.79 12.31 -1.80
CA LEU A 104 4.54 12.66 -3.01
C LEU A 104 3.64 13.33 -4.07
N ILE A 105 2.41 12.83 -4.28
CA ILE A 105 1.42 13.42 -5.17
C ILE A 105 1.06 14.84 -4.72
N LYS A 106 0.75 15.03 -3.42
CA LYS A 106 0.50 16.37 -2.84
C LYS A 106 1.67 17.32 -3.09
N LYS A 107 2.89 16.88 -2.79
CA LYS A 107 4.12 17.66 -2.97
C LYS A 107 4.36 18.02 -4.43
N TYR A 108 4.15 17.10 -5.37
CA TYR A 108 4.29 17.40 -6.79
C TYR A 108 3.25 18.41 -7.30
N ILE A 109 1.99 18.29 -6.86
CA ILE A 109 0.96 19.27 -7.20
C ILE A 109 1.33 20.66 -6.66
N LYS A 110 1.86 20.72 -5.43
CA LYS A 110 2.39 21.97 -4.88
C LYS A 110 3.58 22.51 -5.67
N PHE A 111 4.51 21.64 -6.05
CA PHE A 111 5.70 22.00 -6.85
C PHE A 111 5.34 22.54 -8.22
N LYS A 112 4.47 21.85 -8.97
CA LYS A 112 4.14 22.22 -10.36
C LYS A 112 3.09 23.31 -10.48
N TYR A 113 2.03 23.24 -9.68
CA TYR A 113 0.85 24.10 -9.79
C TYR A 113 0.78 25.19 -8.72
N ASN A 114 1.66 25.16 -7.73
CA ASN A 114 1.66 26.01 -6.54
C ASN A 114 0.35 25.99 -5.73
N ILE A 115 -0.34 24.83 -5.72
CA ILE A 115 -1.61 24.62 -5.02
C ILE A 115 -1.39 23.60 -3.92
N ASP A 116 -1.82 23.90 -2.71
CA ASP A 116 -1.77 22.98 -1.57
C ASP A 116 -3.12 22.28 -1.40
N ILE A 117 -3.16 20.99 -1.70
CA ILE A 117 -4.36 20.15 -1.61
C ILE A 117 -4.41 19.37 -0.31
N PRO A 118 -5.61 19.09 0.25
CA PRO A 118 -5.74 18.30 1.46
C PRO A 118 -5.37 16.83 1.20
N HIS A 119 -4.66 16.23 2.17
CA HIS A 119 -4.28 14.82 2.15
C HIS A 119 -4.60 14.15 3.48
N TYR A 120 -5.34 13.06 3.41
CA TYR A 120 -5.71 12.19 4.52
C TYR A 120 -5.21 10.77 4.29
N SER A 121 -4.86 10.08 5.37
CA SER A 121 -4.62 8.66 5.36
C SER A 121 -5.66 7.97 6.23
N ILE A 122 -6.42 7.03 5.65
CA ILE A 122 -7.52 6.34 6.31
C ILE A 122 -7.38 4.82 6.25
N SER A 123 -8.02 4.14 7.17
CA SER A 123 -7.98 2.68 7.25
C SER A 123 -8.86 2.01 6.20
N ILE A 124 -8.33 0.95 5.59
CA ILE A 124 -9.09 -0.08 4.90
C ILE A 124 -8.66 -1.46 5.42
N ILE A 125 -9.62 -2.30 5.78
CA ILE A 125 -9.38 -3.62 6.37
C ILE A 125 -10.10 -4.66 5.55
N ARG A 126 -9.35 -5.64 5.04
CA ARG A 126 -9.95 -6.72 4.25
C ARG A 126 -10.98 -7.49 5.06
N GLY A 127 -12.21 -7.59 4.54
CA GLY A 127 -13.36 -8.22 5.19
C GLY A 127 -14.10 -7.35 6.21
N LYS A 128 -13.62 -6.13 6.49
CA LYS A 128 -14.30 -5.14 7.36
C LYS A 128 -14.55 -3.79 6.67
N GLY A 129 -13.94 -3.58 5.50
CA GLY A 129 -14.16 -2.38 4.69
C GLY A 129 -13.26 -1.19 5.04
N ILE A 130 -13.62 -0.05 4.45
CA ILE A 130 -12.98 1.24 4.67
C ILE A 130 -13.64 1.95 5.85
N ASP A 131 -12.92 2.85 6.51
CA ASP A 131 -13.42 3.63 7.64
C ASP A 131 -14.48 4.66 7.18
N PHE A 132 -15.76 4.38 7.43
CA PHE A 132 -16.89 5.24 7.06
C PHE A 132 -16.92 6.54 7.85
N ASN A 133 -16.49 6.54 9.11
CA ASN A 133 -16.43 7.76 9.91
C ASN A 133 -15.36 8.72 9.39
N ALA A 134 -14.22 8.19 8.94
CA ALA A 134 -13.19 8.98 8.29
C ALA A 134 -13.68 9.58 6.96
N LEU A 135 -14.41 8.81 6.13
CA LEU A 135 -15.00 9.33 4.89
C LEU A 135 -16.03 10.43 5.17
N LYS A 136 -16.96 10.22 6.13
CA LYS A 136 -17.93 11.24 6.54
C LYS A 136 -17.26 12.52 7.02
N PHE A 137 -16.17 12.39 7.80
CA PHE A 137 -15.39 13.55 8.25
C PHE A 137 -14.80 14.34 7.08
N ILE A 138 -14.18 13.64 6.11
CA ILE A 138 -13.59 14.28 4.92
C ILE A 138 -14.64 15.02 4.11
N LEU A 139 -15.77 14.36 3.79
CA LEU A 139 -16.84 14.96 2.98
C LEU A 139 -17.49 16.16 3.69
N LYS A 140 -17.67 16.10 5.01
CA LYS A 140 -18.18 17.23 5.80
C LYS A 140 -17.22 18.42 5.78
N LYS A 141 -15.90 18.15 5.87
CA LYS A 141 -14.86 19.20 5.92
C LYS A 141 -14.61 19.82 4.54
N HIS A 142 -14.70 19.03 3.48
CA HIS A 142 -14.43 19.44 2.10
C HIS A 142 -15.69 19.28 1.25
N LYS A 143 -16.70 20.13 1.50
CA LYS A 143 -17.97 20.12 0.75
C LYS A 143 -17.73 20.29 -0.74
N GLY A 144 -18.18 19.32 -1.54
CA GLY A 144 -17.94 19.28 -2.99
C GLY A 144 -16.51 18.88 -3.37
N GLY A 145 -15.70 18.42 -2.43
CA GLY A 145 -14.38 17.85 -2.68
C GLY A 145 -14.47 16.53 -3.44
N LEU A 146 -13.54 16.34 -4.38
CA LEU A 146 -13.46 15.16 -5.23
C LEU A 146 -12.36 14.22 -4.69
N ILE A 147 -12.77 13.18 -3.99
CA ILE A 147 -11.86 12.20 -3.40
C ILE A 147 -11.10 11.44 -4.50
N GLN A 148 -9.80 11.27 -4.29
CA GLN A 148 -8.94 10.34 -5.01
C GLN A 148 -8.26 9.39 -4.04
N PHE A 149 -8.61 8.11 -4.12
CA PHE A 149 -7.92 7.08 -3.36
C PHE A 149 -6.55 6.78 -3.96
N VAL A 150 -5.55 6.56 -3.08
CA VAL A 150 -4.16 6.30 -3.46
C VAL A 150 -3.61 5.11 -2.70
N ASP A 151 -2.92 4.19 -3.41
CA ASP A 151 -2.10 3.13 -2.82
C ASP A 151 -0.74 3.04 -3.56
N GLY A 152 0.18 2.22 -3.07
CA GLY A 152 1.50 2.07 -3.67
C GLY A 152 1.49 1.22 -4.93
N TRP A 153 0.96 0.00 -4.83
CA TRP A 153 0.86 -0.94 -5.95
C TRP A 153 -0.30 -1.91 -5.76
N THR A 154 -0.68 -2.55 -6.85
CA THR A 154 -1.64 -3.65 -6.83
C THR A 154 -0.94 -5.01 -6.95
N GLY A 155 -1.41 -5.99 -6.20
CA GLY A 155 -0.99 -7.39 -6.34
C GLY A 155 -2.05 -8.18 -7.10
N LYS A 156 -2.98 -8.84 -6.38
CA LYS A 156 -4.12 -9.56 -7.00
C LYS A 156 -5.48 -8.86 -6.84
N GLY A 157 -5.47 -7.58 -6.43
CA GLY A 157 -6.67 -6.74 -6.36
C GLY A 157 -7.55 -6.93 -5.13
N SER A 158 -7.06 -7.56 -4.06
CA SER A 158 -7.88 -7.78 -2.86
C SER A 158 -8.32 -6.46 -2.20
N ILE A 159 -7.45 -5.46 -2.15
CA ILE A 159 -7.77 -4.14 -1.56
C ILE A 159 -8.68 -3.34 -2.50
N THR A 160 -8.46 -3.41 -3.81
CA THR A 160 -9.32 -2.73 -4.79
C THR A 160 -10.76 -3.24 -4.71
N LYS A 161 -10.96 -4.56 -4.60
CA LYS A 161 -12.30 -5.16 -4.43
C LYS A 161 -12.94 -4.75 -3.09
N GLU A 162 -12.17 -4.69 -2.01
CA GLU A 162 -12.66 -4.22 -0.71
C GLU A 162 -13.08 -2.75 -0.77
N LEU A 163 -12.29 -1.92 -1.47
CA LEU A 163 -12.59 -0.50 -1.69
C LEU A 163 -13.89 -0.33 -2.49
N ASP A 164 -14.02 -1.03 -3.63
CA ASP A 164 -15.21 -0.97 -4.48
C ASP A 164 -16.47 -1.32 -3.68
N LYS A 165 -16.45 -2.46 -2.99
CA LYS A 165 -17.55 -2.93 -2.16
C LYS A 165 -17.90 -1.94 -1.05
N SER A 166 -16.90 -1.39 -0.38
CA SER A 166 -17.08 -0.45 0.73
C SER A 166 -17.66 0.87 0.25
N ILE A 167 -17.19 1.40 -0.86
CA ILE A 167 -17.68 2.68 -1.41
C ILE A 167 -19.09 2.53 -1.99
N GLU A 168 -19.42 1.40 -2.62
CA GLU A 168 -20.79 1.11 -3.05
C GLU A 168 -21.75 1.10 -1.85
N LEU A 169 -21.36 0.43 -0.76
CA LEU A 169 -22.13 0.39 0.47
C LEU A 169 -22.28 1.78 1.09
N PHE A 170 -21.17 2.52 1.21
CA PHE A 170 -21.16 3.89 1.75
C PHE A 170 -22.08 4.83 0.96
N ASN A 171 -21.99 4.83 -0.37
CA ASN A 171 -22.83 5.65 -1.23
C ASN A 171 -24.32 5.34 -1.06
N ARG A 172 -24.66 4.05 -0.97
CA ARG A 172 -26.05 3.59 -0.77
C ARG A 172 -26.61 4.00 0.60
N GLU A 173 -25.80 3.86 1.66
CA GLU A 173 -26.25 4.14 3.04
C GLU A 173 -26.36 5.63 3.34
N PHE A 174 -25.47 6.44 2.79
CA PHE A 174 -25.38 7.87 3.13
C PHE A 174 -25.83 8.80 2.00
N GLY A 175 -26.29 8.25 0.86
CA GLY A 175 -26.77 9.06 -0.26
C GLY A 175 -25.66 9.86 -0.94
N GLU A 176 -24.41 9.39 -0.86
CA GLU A 176 -23.23 10.03 -1.41
C GLU A 176 -22.90 9.48 -2.82
N ASN A 177 -21.97 10.13 -3.50
CA ASN A 177 -21.48 9.71 -4.83
C ASN A 177 -19.95 9.76 -4.88
N VAL A 178 -19.29 9.03 -4.00
CA VAL A 178 -17.83 8.90 -3.95
C VAL A 178 -17.39 7.88 -4.99
N SER A 179 -16.37 8.23 -5.77
CA SER A 179 -15.74 7.27 -6.70
C SER A 179 -14.81 6.33 -5.94
N SER A 180 -14.87 5.03 -6.22
CA SER A 180 -13.91 4.03 -5.73
C SER A 180 -12.62 3.98 -6.57
N GLY A 181 -12.43 4.90 -7.51
CA GLY A 181 -11.27 4.93 -8.40
C GLY A 181 -9.98 5.02 -7.61
N LEU A 182 -9.12 4.00 -7.75
CA LEU A 182 -7.81 3.93 -7.12
C LEU A 182 -6.73 4.44 -8.08
N ALA A 183 -5.78 5.22 -7.55
CA ALA A 183 -4.52 5.55 -8.20
C ALA A 183 -3.38 4.79 -7.52
N ALA A 184 -2.44 4.25 -8.30
CA ALA A 184 -1.27 3.52 -7.79
C ALA A 184 -0.02 3.79 -8.62
N ILE A 185 1.16 3.70 -8.00
CA ILE A 185 2.44 3.83 -8.72
C ILE A 185 2.58 2.71 -9.73
N ALA A 186 2.38 1.47 -9.30
CA ALA A 186 2.38 0.30 -10.18
C ALA A 186 1.07 -0.47 -10.08
N ASP A 187 0.47 -0.82 -11.22
CA ASP A 187 -0.78 -1.56 -11.32
C ASP A 187 -0.69 -2.82 -12.18
N PRO A 188 0.17 -3.78 -11.83
CA PRO A 188 0.25 -5.05 -12.57
C PRO A 188 -1.03 -5.87 -12.50
N ALA A 189 -1.93 -5.62 -11.54
CA ALA A 189 -3.25 -6.24 -11.51
C ALA A 189 -4.25 -5.67 -12.54
N MET A 190 -3.92 -4.55 -13.20
CA MET A 190 -4.78 -3.85 -14.16
C MET A 190 -6.14 -3.39 -13.59
N LEU A 191 -6.14 -2.96 -12.33
CA LEU A 191 -7.36 -2.61 -11.59
C LEU A 191 -7.50 -1.12 -11.27
N CYS A 192 -6.45 -0.32 -11.46
CA CYS A 192 -6.50 1.12 -11.29
C CYS A 192 -7.04 1.82 -12.54
N THR A 193 -7.70 2.94 -12.33
CA THR A 193 -8.10 3.85 -13.43
C THR A 193 -7.00 4.85 -13.77
N VAL A 194 -6.12 5.11 -12.81
CA VAL A 194 -4.94 5.97 -12.93
C VAL A 194 -3.75 5.23 -12.33
N CYS A 195 -2.66 5.12 -13.06
CA CYS A 195 -1.41 4.53 -12.54
C CYS A 195 -0.20 5.16 -13.23
N GLY A 196 0.96 5.05 -12.58
CA GLY A 196 2.23 5.44 -13.17
C GLY A 196 2.68 4.45 -14.24
N THR A 197 2.49 3.15 -13.96
CA THR A 197 2.76 2.06 -14.90
C THR A 197 1.85 0.86 -14.62
N ARG A 198 1.66 0.00 -15.64
CA ARG A 198 1.05 -1.33 -15.48
C ARG A 198 2.07 -2.46 -15.39
N GLU A 199 3.33 -2.13 -15.46
CA GLU A 199 4.42 -3.09 -15.27
C GLU A 199 4.57 -3.49 -13.79
N ASP A 200 5.08 -4.69 -13.57
CA ASP A 200 5.41 -5.19 -12.24
C ASP A 200 6.84 -4.78 -11.90
N ILE A 201 6.97 -3.65 -11.22
CA ILE A 201 8.26 -3.04 -10.87
C ILE A 201 8.60 -3.20 -9.38
N ALA A 202 9.89 -3.10 -9.06
CA ALA A 202 10.34 -3.03 -7.67
C ALA A 202 10.07 -1.63 -7.08
N ILE A 203 9.28 -1.59 -6.02
CA ILE A 203 9.05 -0.37 -5.23
C ILE A 203 9.76 -0.53 -3.89
N PRO A 204 10.69 0.38 -3.50
CA PRO A 204 11.51 0.23 -2.29
C PRO A 204 10.71 -0.06 -1.02
N ASN A 205 9.53 0.56 -0.88
CA ASN A 205 8.62 0.38 0.25
C ASN A 205 8.18 -1.08 0.49
N CYS A 206 8.35 -1.98 -0.48
CA CYS A 206 8.05 -3.40 -0.29
C CYS A 206 9.02 -4.08 0.69
N CYS A 207 10.23 -3.54 0.85
CA CYS A 207 11.27 -4.07 1.74
C CYS A 207 11.04 -3.71 3.21
N LEU A 208 10.33 -2.61 3.50
CA LEU A 208 10.08 -2.10 4.85
C LEU A 208 8.58 -2.03 5.17
N ASN A 209 8.26 -1.69 6.41
CA ASN A 209 6.88 -1.56 6.89
C ASN A 209 6.56 -0.16 7.42
N SER A 210 6.38 -0.07 8.76
CA SER A 210 6.15 1.19 9.46
C SER A 210 7.30 2.17 9.29
N THR A 211 8.52 1.67 9.19
CA THR A 211 9.75 2.46 9.03
C THR A 211 9.89 3.17 7.68
N VAL A 212 8.91 3.05 6.81
CA VAL A 212 8.76 3.79 5.54
C VAL A 212 7.33 4.29 5.35
N SER A 213 6.54 4.30 6.43
CA SER A 213 5.12 4.65 6.39
C SER A 213 4.70 5.49 7.62
N GLY A 214 5.60 6.38 8.08
CA GLY A 214 5.32 7.31 9.17
C GLY A 214 5.30 6.70 10.56
N LEU A 215 5.92 5.52 10.76
CA LEU A 215 5.92 4.74 11.99
C LEU A 215 4.53 4.32 12.49
N ILE A 216 3.58 4.21 11.56
CA ILE A 216 2.21 3.77 11.87
C ILE A 216 2.13 2.25 11.82
N SER A 217 1.52 1.65 12.82
CA SER A 217 1.20 0.23 12.85
C SER A 217 0.18 -0.15 11.76
N ARG A 218 -0.06 -1.42 11.58
CA ARG A 218 -1.27 -1.89 10.89
C ARG A 218 -2.51 -1.36 11.60
N THR A 219 -3.56 -1.03 10.82
CA THR A 219 -4.81 -0.52 11.36
C THR A 219 -5.66 -1.61 12.03
N ILE A 220 -6.43 -1.21 13.01
CA ILE A 220 -7.23 -2.05 13.89
C ILE A 220 -8.69 -1.61 13.83
N HIS A 221 -9.56 -2.58 13.86
CA HIS A 221 -10.98 -2.40 14.10
C HIS A 221 -11.45 -3.52 15.05
N ASN A 222 -11.48 -3.20 16.33
CA ASN A 222 -11.85 -4.10 17.43
C ASN A 222 -12.78 -3.34 18.38
N ASP A 223 -13.96 -3.88 18.63
CA ASP A 223 -15.04 -3.25 19.41
C ASP A 223 -14.64 -2.94 20.86
N LYS A 224 -13.59 -3.60 21.39
CA LYS A 224 -13.02 -3.27 22.70
C LYS A 224 -12.39 -1.88 22.76
N TYR A 225 -11.85 -1.40 21.63
CA TYR A 225 -11.05 -0.17 21.56
C TYR A 225 -11.67 0.90 20.68
N ILE A 226 -12.55 0.52 19.75
CA ILE A 226 -13.16 1.40 18.74
C ILE A 226 -14.66 1.46 18.99
N ASN A 227 -15.15 2.65 19.35
CA ASN A 227 -16.58 2.89 19.49
C ASN A 227 -17.21 3.23 18.12
N GLU A 228 -18.54 3.27 18.07
CA GLU A 228 -19.32 3.50 16.84
C GLU A 228 -18.95 4.80 16.11
N ASP A 229 -18.62 5.88 16.84
CA ASP A 229 -18.25 7.19 16.29
C ASP A 229 -16.74 7.40 16.14
N ASP A 230 -15.91 6.42 16.54
CA ASP A 230 -14.47 6.52 16.42
C ASP A 230 -14.01 6.18 14.99
N PHE A 231 -12.82 6.66 14.63
CA PHE A 231 -12.08 6.14 13.49
C PHE A 231 -11.46 4.78 13.84
N HIS A 232 -11.13 3.98 12.84
CA HIS A 232 -10.29 2.81 13.06
C HIS A 232 -9.00 3.20 13.80
N GLY A 233 -8.42 2.27 14.55
CA GLY A 233 -7.27 2.55 15.40
C GLY A 233 -5.94 2.21 14.76
N ALA A 234 -4.88 2.83 15.28
CA ALA A 234 -3.49 2.47 15.03
C ALA A 234 -2.59 2.87 16.20
N LYS A 235 -1.38 2.33 16.22
CA LYS A 235 -0.31 2.75 17.14
C LYS A 235 0.75 3.52 16.39
N TYR A 236 1.38 4.45 17.08
CA TYR A 236 2.69 4.98 16.72
C TYR A 236 3.76 4.06 17.32
N LEU A 237 4.70 3.61 16.50
CA LEU A 237 5.74 2.65 16.89
C LEU A 237 7.04 3.40 17.22
N ASP A 238 7.07 4.05 18.39
CA ASP A 238 8.16 4.89 18.87
C ASP A 238 9.51 4.16 19.00
N TYR A 239 9.47 2.87 19.34
CA TYR A 239 10.68 2.04 19.42
C TYR A 239 11.39 1.81 18.07
N LEU A 240 10.80 2.24 16.95
CA LEU A 240 11.39 2.17 15.61
C LEU A 240 11.87 3.54 15.09
N GLU A 241 11.86 4.60 15.91
CA GLU A 241 12.23 5.96 15.47
C GLU A 241 13.66 6.03 14.90
N GLU A 242 14.61 5.28 15.46
CA GLU A 242 15.99 5.22 14.96
C GLU A 242 16.13 4.55 13.56
N TYR A 243 15.09 3.84 13.13
CA TYR A 243 15.05 3.10 11.86
C TYR A 243 14.06 3.71 10.87
N ASP A 244 13.64 4.95 11.09
CA ASP A 244 12.63 5.60 10.26
C ASP A 244 13.21 6.25 9.01
N PHE A 245 12.92 5.65 7.87
CA PHE A 245 13.27 6.14 6.53
C PHE A 245 12.11 6.87 5.83
N SER A 246 10.99 7.11 6.52
CA SER A 246 9.79 7.68 5.91
C SER A 246 10.05 9.02 5.22
N ASN A 247 10.70 9.94 5.91
CA ASN A 247 11.00 11.26 5.36
C ASN A 247 12.17 11.25 4.36
N GLU A 248 13.14 10.35 4.53
CA GLU A 248 14.23 10.17 3.57
C GLU A 248 13.71 9.66 2.23
N PHE A 249 12.79 8.68 2.24
CA PHE A 249 12.12 8.18 1.04
C PHE A 249 11.42 9.31 0.29
N ILE A 250 10.61 10.12 1.00
CA ILE A 250 9.91 11.26 0.40
C ILE A 250 10.89 12.25 -0.21
N LYS A 251 11.91 12.66 0.55
CA LYS A 251 12.89 13.66 0.15
C LYS A 251 13.66 13.22 -1.11
N LYS A 252 14.15 11.98 -1.14
CA LYS A 252 14.92 11.43 -2.27
C LYS A 252 14.14 11.42 -3.58
N ILE A 253 12.84 11.15 -3.54
CA ILE A 253 11.99 11.16 -4.73
C ILE A 253 11.60 12.60 -5.09
N GLU A 254 11.26 13.45 -4.12
CA GLU A 254 10.93 14.87 -4.32
C GLU A 254 12.09 15.62 -5.02
N GLU A 255 13.35 15.31 -4.69
CA GLU A 255 14.54 15.87 -5.33
C GLU A 255 14.65 15.54 -6.82
N CYS A 256 13.93 14.52 -7.30
CA CYS A 256 13.90 14.11 -8.70
C CYS A 256 12.75 14.73 -9.52
N PHE A 257 11.86 15.51 -8.91
CA PHE A 257 10.71 16.08 -9.59
C PHE A 257 11.11 17.03 -10.75
N LYS A 258 10.41 16.87 -11.87
CA LYS A 258 10.55 17.69 -13.07
C LYS A 258 9.21 18.28 -13.49
N VAL A 259 9.23 19.45 -14.10
CA VAL A 259 8.02 20.03 -14.69
C VAL A 259 7.93 19.58 -16.15
N GLU A 260 7.32 18.43 -16.34
CA GLU A 260 7.04 17.88 -17.67
C GLU A 260 5.53 17.81 -17.91
N ASN A 261 5.12 17.72 -19.18
CA ASN A 261 3.73 17.51 -19.55
C ASN A 261 3.56 16.09 -20.04
N TYR A 262 2.71 15.33 -19.35
CA TYR A 262 2.36 13.99 -19.73
C TYR A 262 0.98 13.95 -20.38
N ASP A 263 0.80 13.05 -21.34
CA ASP A 263 -0.51 12.75 -21.89
C ASP A 263 -1.35 12.03 -20.80
N ILE A 264 -2.64 12.37 -20.76
CA ILE A 264 -3.54 11.77 -19.79
C ILE A 264 -3.97 10.41 -20.32
N GLU A 265 -3.49 9.36 -19.69
CA GLU A 265 -3.95 8.00 -19.95
C GLU A 265 -4.89 7.54 -18.83
N LYS A 266 -6.13 7.21 -19.21
CA LYS A 266 -7.07 6.50 -18.35
C LYS A 266 -7.15 5.06 -18.78
N TYR A 267 -6.92 4.18 -17.81
CA TYR A 267 -6.92 2.75 -18.05
C TYR A 267 -8.29 2.14 -17.77
N LYS A 268 -8.68 1.18 -18.59
CA LYS A 268 -9.81 0.30 -18.29
C LYS A 268 -9.34 -0.79 -17.32
N ARG A 269 -10.19 -1.15 -16.38
CA ARG A 269 -9.93 -2.28 -15.48
C ARG A 269 -10.08 -3.60 -16.21
N GLU A 270 -9.21 -4.56 -15.89
CA GLU A 270 -9.19 -5.90 -16.45
C GLU A 270 -9.21 -6.95 -15.32
N LYS A 271 -9.69 -8.15 -15.63
CA LYS A 271 -9.76 -9.26 -14.65
C LYS A 271 -8.65 -10.31 -14.87
N THR A 272 -7.49 -9.88 -15.33
CA THR A 272 -6.38 -10.77 -15.68
C THR A 272 -5.78 -11.47 -14.46
N ALA A 273 -5.66 -10.77 -13.33
CA ALA A 273 -5.08 -11.31 -12.09
C ALA A 273 -5.85 -12.54 -11.55
N GLU A 274 -7.17 -12.58 -11.70
CA GLU A 274 -7.98 -13.71 -11.22
C GLU A 274 -7.67 -15.00 -11.98
N LYS A 275 -7.54 -14.90 -13.31
CA LYS A 275 -7.17 -16.03 -14.16
C LYS A 275 -5.79 -16.55 -13.81
N ILE A 276 -4.80 -15.65 -13.67
CA ILE A 276 -3.43 -16.03 -13.31
C ILE A 276 -3.38 -16.74 -11.95
N VAL A 277 -4.12 -16.25 -10.96
CA VAL A 277 -4.22 -16.94 -9.65
C VAL A 277 -4.77 -18.35 -9.81
N GLN A 278 -5.79 -18.54 -10.67
CA GLN A 278 -6.38 -19.85 -10.89
C GLN A 278 -5.41 -20.78 -11.61
N ASP A 279 -4.74 -20.30 -12.66
CA ASP A 279 -3.74 -21.09 -13.41
C ASP A 279 -2.60 -21.57 -12.49
N ILE A 280 -2.08 -20.68 -11.62
CA ILE A 280 -1.03 -21.03 -10.65
C ILE A 280 -1.56 -22.00 -9.58
N ARG A 281 -2.78 -21.78 -9.10
CA ARG A 281 -3.43 -22.69 -8.14
C ARG A 281 -3.46 -24.12 -8.65
N GLU A 282 -3.83 -24.32 -9.90
CA GLU A 282 -3.93 -25.62 -10.54
C GLU A 282 -2.55 -26.22 -10.83
N GLU A 283 -1.63 -25.43 -11.44
CA GLU A 283 -0.31 -25.92 -11.84
C GLU A 283 0.58 -26.30 -10.65
N PHE A 284 0.47 -25.57 -9.52
CA PHE A 284 1.28 -25.77 -8.33
C PHE A 284 0.56 -26.45 -7.17
N ASP A 285 -0.66 -26.93 -7.38
CA ASP A 285 -1.50 -27.57 -6.36
C ASP A 285 -1.58 -26.74 -5.05
N VAL A 286 -2.09 -25.51 -5.18
CA VAL A 286 -2.22 -24.58 -4.04
C VAL A 286 -3.68 -24.55 -3.56
N ALA A 287 -3.99 -25.17 -2.44
CA ALA A 287 -5.35 -25.26 -1.90
C ALA A 287 -5.98 -23.87 -1.61
N ASP A 288 -5.22 -22.97 -0.98
CA ASP A 288 -5.66 -21.63 -0.60
C ASP A 288 -5.05 -20.56 -1.51
N ILE A 289 -5.88 -19.90 -2.31
CA ILE A 289 -5.49 -18.77 -3.17
C ILE A 289 -4.81 -17.62 -2.43
N ASN A 290 -5.02 -17.50 -1.12
CA ASN A 290 -4.34 -16.48 -0.30
C ASN A 290 -2.84 -16.75 -0.13
N LYS A 291 -2.40 -17.97 -0.38
CA LYS A 291 -1.00 -18.37 -0.40
C LYS A 291 -0.27 -17.93 -1.67
N ILE A 292 -0.97 -17.57 -2.74
CA ILE A 292 -0.40 -17.02 -3.97
C ILE A 292 -0.28 -15.50 -3.84
N LYS A 293 0.94 -14.98 -4.01
CA LYS A 293 1.28 -13.55 -3.91
C LYS A 293 1.83 -13.08 -5.24
N LEU A 294 1.00 -12.38 -5.98
CA LEU A 294 1.35 -11.80 -7.28
C LEU A 294 2.08 -10.47 -7.08
N SER A 295 3.03 -10.18 -7.91
CA SER A 295 3.90 -9.03 -8.02
C SER A 295 5.18 -9.07 -7.16
N ILE A 296 6.20 -8.38 -7.64
CA ILE A 296 7.48 -8.16 -6.95
C ILE A 296 7.23 -7.65 -5.52
N GLY A 297 6.38 -6.64 -5.35
CA GLY A 297 6.09 -6.06 -4.05
C GLY A 297 5.48 -7.05 -3.04
N GLU A 298 4.55 -7.90 -3.48
CA GLU A 298 3.95 -8.92 -2.62
C GLU A 298 4.90 -10.10 -2.38
N ALA A 299 5.73 -10.47 -3.37
CA ALA A 299 6.73 -11.53 -3.22
C ALA A 299 7.83 -11.11 -2.23
N SER A 300 8.33 -9.87 -2.32
CA SER A 300 9.28 -9.30 -1.34
C SER A 300 8.72 -9.38 0.07
N ARG A 301 7.48 -8.89 0.26
CA ARG A 301 6.80 -8.97 1.56
C ARG A 301 6.61 -10.40 2.07
N ALA A 302 6.36 -11.35 1.17
CA ALA A 302 6.21 -12.75 1.54
C ALA A 302 7.55 -13.31 2.02
N LEU A 303 8.63 -13.12 1.28
CA LEU A 303 9.98 -13.55 1.67
C LEU A 303 10.40 -12.99 3.03
N LEU A 304 10.05 -11.73 3.31
CA LEU A 304 10.45 -11.07 4.55
C LEU A 304 9.65 -11.52 5.77
N ARG A 305 8.43 -12.02 5.60
CA ARG A 305 7.46 -12.16 6.71
C ARG A 305 6.78 -13.52 6.82
N ARG A 306 7.00 -14.42 5.87
CA ARG A 306 6.32 -15.70 5.78
C ARG A 306 7.28 -16.82 5.44
N GLN A 307 6.84 -18.04 5.64
CA GLN A 307 7.52 -19.22 5.10
C GLN A 307 7.08 -19.41 3.65
N VAL A 308 7.99 -19.13 2.72
CA VAL A 308 7.75 -19.24 1.29
C VAL A 308 8.10 -20.65 0.82
N ARG A 309 7.23 -21.27 0.02
CA ARG A 309 7.45 -22.58 -0.62
C ARG A 309 8.39 -22.45 -1.81
N CYS A 310 8.12 -21.50 -2.70
CA CYS A 310 8.93 -21.17 -3.85
C CYS A 310 8.61 -19.78 -4.38
N ILE A 311 9.54 -19.26 -5.17
CA ILE A 311 9.40 -18.03 -5.96
C ILE A 311 9.36 -18.41 -7.43
N LEU A 312 8.41 -17.83 -8.16
CA LEU A 312 8.31 -17.92 -9.60
C LEU A 312 8.79 -16.60 -10.19
N ILE A 313 9.74 -16.63 -11.10
CA ILE A 313 10.31 -15.45 -11.76
C ILE A 313 10.21 -15.62 -13.27
N LYS A 314 9.77 -14.59 -13.97
CA LYS A 314 9.64 -14.57 -15.42
C LYS A 314 11.02 -14.50 -16.09
N ASP A 315 11.86 -13.54 -15.68
CA ASP A 315 13.24 -13.40 -16.14
C ASP A 315 14.17 -13.13 -14.94
N ILE A 316 15.15 -14.01 -14.73
CA ILE A 316 16.11 -13.91 -13.63
C ILE A 316 17.16 -12.81 -13.84
N GLU A 317 17.33 -12.33 -15.07
CA GLU A 317 18.24 -11.23 -15.40
C GLU A 317 17.58 -9.85 -15.22
N GLU A 318 16.26 -9.81 -15.01
CA GLU A 318 15.52 -8.57 -14.78
C GLU A 318 16.05 -7.85 -13.52
N LYS A 319 16.32 -6.54 -13.67
CA LYS A 319 16.92 -5.73 -12.58
C LYS A 319 16.02 -5.69 -11.35
N ASP A 320 14.72 -5.63 -11.56
CA ASP A 320 13.72 -5.45 -10.51
C ASP A 320 13.54 -6.67 -9.61
N VAL A 321 14.01 -7.86 -10.02
CA VAL A 321 13.94 -9.09 -9.21
C VAL A 321 15.25 -9.45 -8.50
N LYS A 322 16.33 -8.69 -8.67
CA LYS A 322 17.65 -9.01 -8.08
C LYS A 322 17.58 -9.19 -6.55
N HIS A 323 16.88 -8.29 -5.87
CA HIS A 323 16.70 -8.39 -4.40
C HIS A 323 15.88 -9.62 -3.99
N ILE A 324 14.93 -10.04 -4.82
CA ILE A 324 14.14 -11.29 -4.62
C ILE A 324 15.06 -12.50 -4.69
N ILE A 325 15.94 -12.54 -5.71
CA ILE A 325 16.90 -13.65 -5.89
C ILE A 325 17.86 -13.72 -4.71
N GLN A 326 18.38 -12.57 -4.26
CA GLN A 326 19.26 -12.50 -3.10
C GLN A 326 18.55 -13.02 -1.85
N LEU A 327 17.37 -12.48 -1.51
CA LEU A 327 16.58 -12.92 -0.35
C LEU A 327 16.19 -14.39 -0.42
N SER A 328 15.92 -14.91 -1.63
CA SER A 328 15.60 -16.33 -1.81
C SER A 328 16.79 -17.24 -1.50
N LYS A 329 18.01 -16.83 -1.90
CA LYS A 329 19.24 -17.55 -1.56
C LYS A 329 19.49 -17.56 -0.05
N GLU A 330 19.38 -16.41 0.61
CA GLU A 330 19.59 -16.26 2.07
C GLU A 330 18.60 -17.10 2.88
N LYS A 331 17.39 -17.31 2.38
CA LYS A 331 16.33 -18.05 3.07
C LYS A 331 16.15 -19.49 2.59
N ASP A 332 17.04 -19.97 1.72
CA ASP A 332 16.97 -21.32 1.11
C ASP A 332 15.59 -21.57 0.46
N VAL A 333 15.09 -20.57 -0.28
CA VAL A 333 13.84 -20.64 -1.01
C VAL A 333 14.11 -20.93 -2.49
N LYS A 334 13.47 -21.98 -3.02
CA LYS A 334 13.62 -22.37 -4.42
C LYS A 334 13.06 -21.30 -5.37
N VAL A 335 13.86 -20.90 -6.36
CA VAL A 335 13.46 -20.02 -7.46
C VAL A 335 13.21 -20.87 -8.71
N LEU A 336 12.08 -20.65 -9.37
CA LEU A 336 11.66 -21.34 -10.60
C LEU A 336 11.40 -20.32 -11.70
N LYS A 337 11.80 -20.62 -12.93
CA LYS A 337 11.41 -19.80 -14.09
C LYS A 337 9.94 -20.03 -14.41
N TYR A 338 9.20 -18.94 -14.62
CA TYR A 338 7.77 -18.98 -14.97
C TYR A 338 7.38 -17.77 -15.83
N ASP A 339 7.23 -17.97 -17.12
CA ASP A 339 7.01 -16.92 -18.13
C ASP A 339 5.57 -16.89 -18.70
N LYS A 340 4.64 -17.61 -18.05
CA LYS A 340 3.23 -17.70 -18.49
C LYS A 340 2.37 -16.53 -18.01
N THR A 341 2.96 -15.47 -17.50
CA THR A 341 2.26 -14.31 -16.93
C THR A 341 3.00 -13.01 -17.24
N HIS A 342 2.29 -11.90 -17.12
CA HIS A 342 2.93 -10.57 -17.20
C HIS A 342 3.56 -10.12 -15.88
N TYR A 343 3.27 -10.80 -14.75
CA TYR A 343 3.98 -10.53 -13.49
C TYR A 343 5.42 -10.99 -13.58
N GLU A 344 6.35 -10.15 -13.13
CA GLU A 344 7.78 -10.48 -13.09
C GLU A 344 8.10 -11.47 -11.97
N CYS A 345 7.35 -11.40 -10.86
CA CYS A 345 7.58 -12.25 -9.71
C CYS A 345 6.30 -12.67 -8.99
N ILE A 346 6.27 -13.93 -8.54
CA ILE A 346 5.16 -14.50 -7.76
C ILE A 346 5.75 -15.34 -6.63
N ALA A 347 5.20 -15.20 -5.40
CA ALA A 347 5.55 -16.07 -4.29
C ALA A 347 4.41 -17.02 -3.96
N ILE A 348 4.75 -18.28 -3.70
CA ILE A 348 3.84 -19.29 -3.14
C ILE A 348 4.26 -19.56 -1.70
N ILE A 349 3.35 -19.30 -0.77
CA ILE A 349 3.56 -19.50 0.69
C ILE A 349 3.28 -20.98 1.05
N LYS A 350 4.01 -21.51 2.06
CA LYS A 350 3.80 -22.87 2.61
C LYS A 350 2.44 -23.03 3.26
#